data_e7bd1a0ae58ad118a560236d7b50fe66
#
_entry.id   e7bd1a0ae58ad118a560236d7b50fe66
#
_cell.length_a   1.000
_cell.length_b   1.000
_cell.length_c   1.000
_cell.angle_alpha   90.00
_cell.angle_beta   90.00
_cell.angle_gamma   90.00
#
_symmetry.space_group_name_H-M   'P 1'
#
loop_
_entity.id
_entity.type
_entity.pdbx_description
1 polymer ?
#
loop_
_entity_poly.entity_id
_entity_poly.type
_entity_poly.pdbx_seq_one_letter_code
_entity_poly.pdbx_strand_id
1 'polypeptide(L)'
;PFFYNRNRRPSDPDKPILTQKQYGFTLGGPAIKDKLMLFGSWQGSRQKNGLDGGGNVDTALPPIPAGDRSAPGFAAALGAVNCGIPNWGWTGGANVACDGSNISPVALNILKLKLPNGDYYFPGSGTSAPGRRTFSIPAEYKGDQFLANVDYLINSQNTLAGRFFYTRDPKYIPMGYVNLPGNPQTDFYSNHNVVGKLTSSIRNNLINEARFSYGRNWGDIYDTVIEGGSPQELGIHTSNPNQTL
;
A
#
# COMPACT_ATOMS: atom_id res chain seq x y z
N PRO A 1 -10.34 20.58 10.06
CA PRO A 1 -9.27 21.15 10.87
C PRO A 1 -8.99 20.35 12.15
N PHE A 2 -10.03 19.95 12.92
CA PHE A 2 -9.86 19.27 14.20
C PHE A 2 -9.15 17.91 14.10
N PHE A 3 -9.56 17.06 13.16
CA PHE A 3 -8.94 15.75 12.96
C PHE A 3 -7.48 15.83 12.53
N TYR A 4 -7.12 16.80 11.74
CA TYR A 4 -5.73 17.01 11.31
C TYR A 4 -4.81 17.40 12.46
N ASN A 5 -5.28 18.21 13.38
CA ASN A 5 -4.48 18.65 14.53
C ASN A 5 -4.32 17.56 15.58
N ARG A 6 -5.33 16.67 15.71
CA ARG A 6 -5.30 15.58 16.68
C ARG A 6 -4.27 14.50 16.34
N ASN A 7 -4.09 14.21 15.05
CA ASN A 7 -3.23 13.13 14.59
C ASN A 7 -1.82 13.59 14.20
N ARG A 8 -1.53 14.88 14.34
CA ARG A 8 -0.21 15.42 14.10
C ARG A 8 0.71 15.07 15.25
N ARG A 9 1.83 14.43 14.95
CA ARG A 9 2.90 14.21 15.92
C ARG A 9 3.73 15.50 16.08
N PRO A 10 4.26 15.79 17.27
CA PRO A 10 5.13 16.97 17.46
C PRO A 10 6.36 17.01 16.55
N SER A 11 6.79 15.82 16.08
CA SER A 11 7.93 15.65 15.16
C SER A 11 7.57 15.83 13.68
N ASP A 12 6.28 15.97 13.35
CA ASP A 12 5.86 16.11 11.95
C ASP A 12 6.06 17.58 11.52
N PRO A 13 6.98 17.86 10.58
CA PRO A 13 7.21 19.24 10.12
C PRO A 13 6.01 19.76 9.32
N ASP A 14 5.31 18.89 8.61
CA ASP A 14 4.22 19.22 7.72
C ASP A 14 2.91 18.60 8.14
N LYS A 15 1.82 19.26 7.76
CA LYS A 15 0.46 18.75 7.97
C LYS A 15 0.20 17.59 7.03
N PRO A 16 -0.08 16.38 7.54
CA PRO A 16 -0.38 15.23 6.69
C PRO A 16 -1.62 15.48 5.83
N ILE A 17 -1.57 15.01 4.59
CA ILE A 17 -2.67 15.15 3.64
C ILE A 17 -3.70 14.05 3.90
N LEU A 18 -4.97 14.45 4.05
CA LEU A 18 -6.10 13.53 3.95
C LEU A 18 -7.13 14.13 3.01
N THR A 19 -7.34 13.48 1.90
CA THR A 19 -8.41 13.80 0.96
C THR A 19 -9.17 12.53 0.63
N GLN A 20 -10.48 12.54 0.85
CA GLN A 20 -11.35 11.43 0.50
C GLN A 20 -12.53 11.96 -0.30
N LYS A 21 -12.79 11.34 -1.44
CA LYS A 21 -13.92 11.63 -2.33
C LYS A 21 -14.64 10.34 -2.62
N GLN A 22 -15.95 10.36 -2.51
CA GLN A 22 -16.84 9.26 -2.85
C GLN A 22 -17.98 9.81 -3.70
N TYR A 23 -18.24 9.16 -4.80
CA TYR A 23 -19.24 9.57 -5.78
C TYR A 23 -19.79 8.36 -6.50
N GLY A 24 -20.98 8.48 -7.05
CA GLY A 24 -21.61 7.38 -7.75
C GLY A 24 -22.97 7.77 -8.30
N PHE A 25 -23.57 6.82 -8.96
CA PHE A 25 -24.94 6.94 -9.44
C PHE A 25 -25.65 5.59 -9.39
N THR A 26 -26.94 5.64 -9.38
CA THR A 26 -27.82 4.46 -9.51
C THR A 26 -28.84 4.73 -10.60
N LEU A 27 -29.19 3.68 -11.33
CA LEU A 27 -30.24 3.70 -12.31
C LEU A 27 -31.03 2.41 -12.19
N GLY A 28 -32.35 2.47 -12.15
CA GLY A 28 -33.18 1.30 -12.07
C GLY A 28 -34.60 1.57 -12.51
N GLY A 29 -35.26 0.53 -13.01
CA GLY A 29 -36.64 0.61 -13.43
C GLY A 29 -37.08 -0.61 -14.25
N PRO A 30 -38.36 -0.63 -14.65
CA PRO A 30 -38.89 -1.68 -15.48
C PRO A 30 -38.37 -1.54 -16.93
N ALA A 31 -37.64 -2.54 -17.42
CA ALA A 31 -37.35 -2.68 -18.85
C ALA A 31 -38.59 -3.21 -19.61
N ILE A 32 -39.35 -4.06 -18.93
CA ILE A 32 -40.68 -4.51 -19.38
C ILE A 32 -41.60 -4.39 -18.17
N LYS A 33 -42.66 -3.59 -18.33
CA LYS A 33 -43.60 -3.34 -17.24
C LYS A 33 -44.14 -4.68 -16.69
N ASP A 34 -44.16 -4.77 -15.36
CA ASP A 34 -44.63 -5.90 -14.57
C ASP A 34 -43.94 -7.26 -14.91
N LYS A 35 -42.81 -7.25 -15.64
CA LYS A 35 -42.12 -8.44 -16.05
C LYS A 35 -40.63 -8.47 -15.87
N LEU A 36 -39.93 -7.38 -16.22
CA LEU A 36 -38.49 -7.31 -16.15
C LEU A 36 -38.05 -6.01 -15.50
N MET A 37 -37.42 -6.12 -14.32
CA MET A 37 -36.84 -5.03 -13.60
C MET A 37 -35.31 -5.08 -13.69
N LEU A 38 -34.71 -3.94 -13.97
CA LEU A 38 -33.27 -3.78 -14.02
C LEU A 38 -32.85 -2.72 -12.99
N PHE A 39 -31.70 -2.97 -12.37
CA PHE A 39 -31.06 -2.01 -11.50
C PHE A 39 -29.55 -2.06 -11.69
N GLY A 40 -28.92 -0.91 -11.78
CA GLY A 40 -27.48 -0.76 -11.82
C GLY A 40 -27.00 0.35 -10.90
N SER A 41 -25.84 0.16 -10.33
CA SER A 41 -25.15 1.21 -9.57
C SER A 41 -23.66 1.16 -9.83
N TRP A 42 -23.04 2.32 -9.78
CA TRP A 42 -21.61 2.47 -9.77
C TRP A 42 -21.21 3.45 -8.68
N GLN A 43 -20.11 3.14 -7.98
CA GLN A 43 -19.52 3.97 -6.95
C GLN A 43 -18.03 4.03 -7.14
N GLY A 44 -17.49 5.25 -7.16
CA GLY A 44 -16.05 5.52 -7.15
C GLY A 44 -15.62 6.08 -5.79
N SER A 45 -14.50 5.58 -5.27
CA SER A 45 -13.84 6.10 -4.08
C SER A 45 -12.41 6.47 -4.42
N ARG A 46 -11.99 7.65 -4.04
CA ARG A 46 -10.64 8.18 -4.25
C ARG A 46 -10.12 8.75 -2.94
N GLN A 47 -9.00 8.24 -2.48
CA GLN A 47 -8.41 8.68 -1.23
C GLN A 47 -6.91 8.93 -1.40
N LYS A 48 -6.44 10.03 -0.79
CA LYS A 48 -5.02 10.28 -0.50
C LYS A 48 -4.89 10.41 1.00
N ASN A 49 -4.07 9.56 1.60
CA ASN A 49 -3.97 9.48 3.06
C ASN A 49 -2.50 9.42 3.50
N GLY A 50 -2.07 10.46 4.18
CA GLY A 50 -0.77 10.57 4.82
C GLY A 50 -0.84 10.51 6.36
N LEU A 51 -1.97 10.06 6.93
CA LEU A 51 -2.20 10.05 8.38
C LEU A 51 -1.90 8.71 9.06
N ASP A 52 -2.01 7.60 8.33
CA ASP A 52 -1.92 6.25 8.89
C ASP A 52 -0.97 5.34 8.11
N GLY A 53 -0.93 4.10 8.59
CA GLY A 53 0.03 3.05 8.21
C GLY A 53 0.35 2.99 6.73
N GLY A 54 0.71 3.01 5.83
CA GLY A 54 1.08 3.11 4.44
C GLY A 54 1.43 4.53 3.98
N GLY A 55 0.94 5.57 4.65
CA GLY A 55 1.21 6.97 4.32
C GLY A 55 1.95 7.75 5.43
N ASN A 56 2.02 7.22 6.64
CA ASN A 56 2.72 7.85 7.76
C ASN A 56 3.44 6.79 8.60
N VAL A 57 4.75 6.88 8.63
CA VAL A 57 5.60 5.94 9.35
C VAL A 57 6.62 6.68 10.18
N ASP A 58 6.80 6.19 11.40
CA ASP A 58 7.83 6.64 12.32
C ASP A 58 8.88 5.54 12.48
N THR A 59 10.08 5.78 11.97
CA THR A 59 11.16 4.79 11.97
C THR A 59 12.40 5.32 12.67
N ALA A 60 13.08 4.43 13.37
CA ALA A 60 14.39 4.73 13.95
C ALA A 60 15.45 4.55 12.87
N LEU A 61 16.24 5.57 12.65
CA LEU A 61 17.39 5.53 11.74
C LEU A 61 18.68 5.63 12.51
N PRO A 62 19.72 4.89 12.13
CA PRO A 62 21.06 5.15 12.61
C PRO A 62 21.52 6.56 12.19
N PRO A 63 22.59 7.12 12.78
CA PRO A 63 23.17 8.35 12.29
C PRO A 63 23.61 8.20 10.82
N ILE A 64 22.94 8.93 9.94
CA ILE A 64 23.22 8.96 8.50
C ILE A 64 23.65 10.38 8.15
N PRO A 65 24.88 10.59 7.61
CA PRO A 65 25.31 11.93 7.24
C PRO A 65 24.42 12.53 6.16
N ALA A 66 24.14 13.82 6.28
CA ALA A 66 23.34 14.53 5.29
C ALA A 66 24.13 14.76 3.98
N GLY A 67 25.44 14.95 4.09
CA GLY A 67 26.33 15.28 2.97
C GLY A 67 27.24 14.13 2.56
N ASP A 68 28.40 14.01 3.17
CA ASP A 68 29.41 13.00 2.81
C ASP A 68 28.98 11.60 3.24
N ARG A 69 28.70 10.75 2.25
CA ARG A 69 28.32 9.34 2.41
C ARG A 69 29.42 8.37 1.99
N SER A 70 30.66 8.82 2.08
CA SER A 70 31.84 7.95 2.04
C SER A 70 31.98 7.15 3.33
N ALA A 71 32.82 6.13 3.32
CA ALA A 71 33.15 5.39 4.55
C ALA A 71 33.66 6.29 5.68
N PRO A 72 34.60 7.24 5.43
CA PRO A 72 35.00 8.23 6.45
C PRO A 72 33.86 9.13 6.92
N GLY A 73 32.97 9.55 6.01
CA GLY A 73 31.81 10.39 6.38
C GLY A 73 30.85 9.66 7.31
N PHE A 74 30.57 8.38 7.04
CA PHE A 74 29.78 7.55 7.97
C PHE A 74 30.50 7.28 9.26
N ALA A 75 31.79 7.00 9.23
CA ALA A 75 32.59 6.81 10.44
C ALA A 75 32.58 8.07 11.29
N ALA A 76 32.69 9.26 10.71
CA ALA A 76 32.61 10.52 11.42
C ALA A 76 31.21 10.72 12.04
N ALA A 77 30.15 10.43 11.33
CA ALA A 77 28.78 10.53 11.85
C ALA A 77 28.51 9.53 12.98
N LEU A 78 29.00 8.30 12.85
CA LEU A 78 28.90 7.25 13.85
C LEU A 78 29.92 7.47 14.99
N GLY A 79 31.12 7.94 14.66
CA GLY A 79 32.22 8.10 15.57
C GLY A 79 32.01 9.17 16.63
N ALA A 80 31.27 10.20 16.32
CA ALA A 80 30.85 11.20 17.34
C ALA A 80 30.00 10.55 18.45
N VAL A 81 29.43 9.36 18.20
CA VAL A 81 28.50 8.69 19.11
C VAL A 81 28.97 7.27 19.47
N ASN A 82 29.65 6.53 18.59
CA ASN A 82 29.80 5.08 18.70
C ASN A 82 31.09 4.46 18.17
N CYS A 83 32.06 5.23 17.75
CA CYS A 83 33.34 4.69 17.32
C CYS A 83 34.03 3.93 18.47
N GLY A 84 34.28 2.64 18.27
CA GLY A 84 34.88 1.77 19.24
C GLY A 84 34.02 1.32 20.42
N ILE A 85 32.72 1.65 20.43
CA ILE A 85 31.78 1.18 21.45
C ILE A 85 31.22 -0.20 21.02
N PRO A 86 31.38 -1.24 21.86
CA PRO A 86 30.83 -2.57 21.59
C PRO A 86 29.30 -2.54 21.50
N ASN A 87 28.74 -3.27 20.54
CA ASN A 87 27.30 -3.58 20.44
C ASN A 87 26.38 -2.37 20.29
N TRP A 88 26.77 -1.37 19.52
CA TRP A 88 25.86 -0.28 19.27
C TRP A 88 24.63 -0.74 18.47
N GLY A 89 23.50 -0.61 19.11
CA GLY A 89 22.18 -0.44 18.53
C GLY A 89 21.44 -1.68 18.09
N TRP A 90 22.04 -2.73 17.60
CA TRP A 90 21.29 -3.92 17.17
C TRP A 90 22.15 -5.15 17.36
N THR A 91 21.64 -6.10 18.07
CA THR A 91 22.30 -7.33 18.49
C THR A 91 23.04 -8.03 17.33
N GLY A 92 24.35 -8.21 17.49
CA GLY A 92 25.16 -9.08 16.66
C GLY A 92 26.03 -8.42 15.59
N GLY A 93 26.06 -7.11 15.49
CA GLY A 93 26.97 -6.42 14.56
C GLY A 93 28.38 -6.24 15.11
N ALA A 94 29.40 -6.22 14.23
CA ALA A 94 30.73 -5.78 14.57
C ALA A 94 30.73 -4.26 14.81
N ASN A 95 31.63 -3.78 15.70
CA ASN A 95 31.81 -2.36 15.93
C ASN A 95 32.30 -1.68 14.63
N VAL A 96 31.76 -0.49 14.34
CA VAL A 96 32.25 0.30 13.23
C VAL A 96 33.61 0.89 13.61
N ALA A 97 34.64 0.65 12.77
CA ALA A 97 35.96 1.24 12.94
C ALA A 97 35.89 2.77 12.78
N CYS A 98 36.73 3.48 13.52
CA CYS A 98 36.72 4.94 13.51
C CYS A 98 37.09 5.57 12.15
N ASP A 99 37.79 4.81 11.32
CA ASP A 99 38.13 5.18 9.93
C ASP A 99 37.08 4.69 8.89
N GLY A 100 36.08 3.94 9.34
CA GLY A 100 35.07 3.36 8.46
C GLY A 100 35.55 2.16 7.63
N SER A 101 36.75 1.64 7.87
CA SER A 101 37.36 0.58 7.04
C SER A 101 36.59 -0.72 7.01
N ASN A 102 35.78 -1.00 8.02
CA ASN A 102 34.96 -2.20 8.12
C ASN A 102 33.49 -2.00 7.72
N ILE A 103 33.11 -0.81 7.21
CA ILE A 103 31.77 -0.60 6.71
C ILE A 103 31.58 -1.34 5.39
N SER A 104 30.54 -2.17 5.30
CA SER A 104 30.25 -2.92 4.08
C SER A 104 30.10 -1.99 2.87
N PRO A 105 30.80 -2.25 1.75
CA PRO A 105 30.59 -1.50 0.51
C PRO A 105 29.15 -1.55 0.00
N VAL A 106 28.47 -2.69 0.18
CA VAL A 106 27.05 -2.84 -0.17
C VAL A 106 26.20 -1.86 0.63
N ALA A 107 26.40 -1.76 1.93
CA ALA A 107 25.67 -0.81 2.77
C ALA A 107 25.92 0.64 2.32
N LEU A 108 27.16 0.99 1.97
CA LEU A 108 27.49 2.32 1.46
C LEU A 108 26.79 2.59 0.12
N ASN A 109 26.76 1.62 -0.79
CA ASN A 109 26.07 1.75 -2.07
C ASN A 109 24.58 1.96 -1.88
N ILE A 110 23.91 1.17 -1.02
CA ILE A 110 22.51 1.34 -0.69
C ILE A 110 22.24 2.74 -0.11
N LEU A 111 23.07 3.18 0.82
CA LEU A 111 22.88 4.47 1.49
C LEU A 111 23.22 5.69 0.60
N LYS A 112 23.93 5.48 -0.52
CA LYS A 112 24.20 6.49 -1.54
C LYS A 112 23.11 6.60 -2.62
N LEU A 113 22.15 5.69 -2.65
CA LEU A 113 21.04 5.74 -3.61
C LEU A 113 20.33 7.09 -3.54
N LYS A 114 19.95 7.58 -4.71
CA LYS A 114 19.25 8.83 -4.88
C LYS A 114 17.92 8.62 -5.60
N LEU A 115 16.95 9.41 -5.23
CA LEU A 115 15.70 9.57 -5.96
C LEU A 115 15.92 10.36 -7.25
N PRO A 116 15.00 10.30 -8.23
CA PRO A 116 15.07 11.08 -9.47
C PRO A 116 15.22 12.60 -9.26
N ASN A 117 14.73 13.12 -8.14
CA ASN A 117 14.88 14.54 -7.77
C ASN A 117 16.27 14.90 -7.21
N GLY A 118 17.17 13.92 -7.09
CA GLY A 118 18.53 14.11 -6.58
C GLY A 118 18.68 13.97 -5.07
N ASP A 119 17.60 13.87 -4.32
CA ASP A 119 17.64 13.64 -2.88
C ASP A 119 18.09 12.21 -2.59
N TYR A 120 18.71 12.03 -1.41
CA TYR A 120 19.04 10.68 -0.99
C TYR A 120 17.78 9.89 -0.63
N TYR A 121 17.74 8.65 -1.10
CA TYR A 121 16.71 7.69 -0.79
C TYR A 121 16.53 7.49 0.72
N PHE A 122 17.63 7.32 1.44
CA PHE A 122 17.66 7.38 2.89
C PHE A 122 18.05 8.80 3.32
N PRO A 123 17.12 9.60 3.85
CA PRO A 123 17.45 10.97 4.24
C PRO A 123 18.45 10.99 5.39
N GLY A 124 19.28 12.00 5.45
CA GLY A 124 20.21 12.19 6.56
C GLY A 124 19.48 12.38 7.88
N SER A 125 19.95 11.71 8.92
CA SER A 125 19.42 11.84 10.28
C SER A 125 20.09 12.96 11.08
N GLY A 126 21.16 13.58 10.53
CA GLY A 126 22.01 14.52 11.25
C GLY A 126 23.05 13.81 12.12
N THR A 127 23.84 14.59 12.83
CA THR A 127 24.91 14.12 13.74
C THR A 127 24.43 13.83 15.16
N SER A 128 23.16 14.06 15.45
CA SER A 128 22.58 13.78 16.77
C SER A 128 22.18 12.31 16.90
N ALA A 129 22.13 11.84 18.13
CA ALA A 129 21.77 10.48 18.55
C ALA A 129 20.76 9.77 17.67
N PRO A 130 20.68 8.42 17.67
CA PRO A 130 19.75 7.66 16.83
C PRO A 130 18.37 8.29 16.90
N GLY A 131 18.02 8.94 15.80
CA GLY A 131 16.81 9.75 15.72
C GLY A 131 15.66 8.95 15.18
N ARG A 132 14.49 9.22 15.70
CA ARG A 132 13.26 8.82 15.01
C ARG A 132 12.96 9.83 13.92
N ARG A 133 12.62 9.32 12.75
CA ARG A 133 12.15 10.12 11.61
C ARG A 133 10.74 9.72 11.27
N THR A 134 9.89 10.72 11.17
CA THR A 134 8.53 10.54 10.66
C THR A 134 8.50 10.91 9.19
N PHE A 135 8.00 10.00 8.39
CA PHE A 135 7.74 10.22 6.97
C PHE A 135 6.25 10.28 6.75
N SER A 136 5.79 11.29 6.02
CA SER A 136 4.38 11.41 5.63
C SER A 136 4.31 11.60 4.11
N ILE A 137 4.15 10.50 3.40
CA ILE A 137 3.93 10.45 1.97
C ILE A 137 2.54 9.86 1.74
N PRO A 138 1.61 10.56 1.08
CA PRO A 138 0.24 10.07 0.98
C PRO A 138 0.14 8.76 0.22
N ALA A 139 -0.43 7.74 0.85
CA ALA A 139 -0.91 6.54 0.16
C ALA A 139 -2.13 6.90 -0.70
N GLU A 140 -2.26 6.27 -1.86
CA GLU A 140 -3.37 6.48 -2.78
C GLU A 140 -4.24 5.22 -2.85
N TYR A 141 -5.54 5.42 -2.78
CA TYR A 141 -6.55 4.39 -2.97
C TYR A 141 -7.56 4.84 -4.03
N LYS A 142 -7.85 3.94 -4.97
CA LYS A 142 -8.79 4.17 -6.08
C LYS A 142 -9.71 2.97 -6.20
N GLY A 143 -10.81 2.98 -5.45
CA GLY A 143 -11.82 1.91 -5.49
C GLY A 143 -12.93 2.22 -6.49
N ASP A 144 -13.34 1.21 -7.23
CA ASP A 144 -14.53 1.25 -8.07
C ASP A 144 -15.39 0.03 -7.78
N GLN A 145 -16.70 0.25 -7.59
CA GLN A 145 -17.68 -0.80 -7.34
C GLN A 145 -18.77 -0.74 -8.39
N PHE A 146 -19.19 -1.88 -8.83
CA PHE A 146 -20.27 -2.08 -9.78
C PHE A 146 -21.27 -3.09 -9.25
N LEU A 147 -22.55 -2.76 -9.32
CA LEU A 147 -23.65 -3.66 -8.99
C LEU A 147 -24.67 -3.65 -10.12
N ALA A 148 -25.07 -4.81 -10.56
CA ALA A 148 -26.19 -4.99 -11.48
C ALA A 148 -27.15 -6.03 -10.92
N ASN A 149 -28.44 -5.73 -10.96
CA ASN A 149 -29.53 -6.64 -10.59
C ASN A 149 -30.52 -6.75 -11.73
N VAL A 150 -31.00 -7.95 -11.92
CA VAL A 150 -32.04 -8.30 -12.89
C VAL A 150 -33.08 -9.15 -12.17
N ASP A 151 -34.32 -8.73 -12.16
CA ASP A 151 -35.44 -9.51 -11.64
C ASP A 151 -36.43 -9.74 -12.77
N TYR A 152 -36.67 -11.01 -13.11
CA TYR A 152 -37.54 -11.42 -14.21
C TYR A 152 -38.68 -12.30 -13.70
N LEU A 153 -39.89 -11.80 -13.84
CA LEU A 153 -41.13 -12.55 -13.57
C LEU A 153 -41.43 -13.43 -14.75
N ILE A 154 -41.05 -14.71 -14.64
CA ILE A 154 -41.30 -15.70 -15.70
C ILE A 154 -42.80 -15.89 -15.87
N ASN A 155 -43.50 -16.11 -14.77
CA ASN A 155 -44.97 -16.19 -14.65
C ASN A 155 -45.37 -15.89 -13.20
N SER A 156 -46.66 -15.93 -12.87
CA SER A 156 -47.21 -15.65 -11.55
C SER A 156 -46.62 -16.51 -10.42
N GLN A 157 -46.02 -17.65 -10.73
CA GLN A 157 -45.49 -18.61 -9.77
C GLN A 157 -43.96 -18.62 -9.74
N ASN A 158 -43.26 -18.12 -10.79
CA ASN A 158 -41.83 -18.25 -10.92
C ASN A 158 -41.15 -16.92 -11.17
N THR A 159 -40.19 -16.59 -10.34
CA THR A 159 -39.33 -15.39 -10.47
C THR A 159 -37.86 -15.80 -10.54
N LEU A 160 -37.15 -15.31 -11.54
CA LEU A 160 -35.71 -15.45 -11.69
C LEU A 160 -35.04 -14.13 -11.32
N ALA A 161 -34.10 -14.16 -10.39
CA ALA A 161 -33.26 -13.03 -10.02
C ALA A 161 -31.80 -13.30 -10.35
N GLY A 162 -31.15 -12.34 -10.98
CA GLY A 162 -29.71 -12.33 -11.23
C GLY A 162 -29.05 -11.14 -10.55
N ARG A 163 -27.88 -11.36 -9.94
CA ARG A 163 -27.09 -10.28 -9.32
C ARG A 163 -25.66 -10.42 -9.73
N PHE A 164 -25.05 -9.31 -10.09
CA PHE A 164 -23.63 -9.18 -10.37
C PHE A 164 -23.04 -8.09 -9.50
N PHE A 165 -21.93 -8.40 -8.83
CA PHE A 165 -21.18 -7.45 -8.05
C PHE A 165 -19.71 -7.53 -8.44
N TYR A 166 -19.12 -6.38 -8.66
CA TYR A 166 -17.72 -6.23 -9.02
C TYR A 166 -17.05 -5.12 -8.19
N THR A 167 -15.87 -5.39 -7.67
CA THR A 167 -15.01 -4.36 -7.11
C THR A 167 -13.61 -4.42 -7.72
N ARG A 168 -12.99 -3.27 -7.80
CA ARG A 168 -11.59 -3.09 -8.16
C ARG A 168 -10.98 -2.06 -7.24
N ASP A 169 -9.92 -2.46 -6.52
CA ASP A 169 -9.36 -1.70 -5.41
C ASP A 169 -7.84 -1.55 -5.51
N PRO A 170 -7.29 -0.81 -6.51
CA PRO A 170 -5.86 -0.52 -6.53
C PRO A 170 -5.49 0.45 -5.40
N LYS A 171 -4.42 0.08 -4.69
CA LYS A 171 -3.86 0.85 -3.58
C LYS A 171 -2.36 1.00 -3.78
N TYR A 172 -1.89 2.24 -3.78
CA TYR A 172 -0.47 2.57 -3.78
C TYR A 172 -0.02 2.90 -2.36
N ILE A 173 1.00 2.20 -1.88
CA ILE A 173 1.57 2.35 -0.54
C ILE A 173 3.02 2.82 -0.72
N PRO A 174 3.33 4.09 -0.43
CA PRO A 174 4.65 4.65 -0.73
C PRO A 174 5.80 4.12 0.13
N MET A 175 5.50 3.49 1.25
CA MET A 175 6.49 3.01 2.21
C MET A 175 6.44 1.50 2.45
N GLY A 176 5.70 0.75 1.65
CA GLY A 176 5.65 -0.71 1.62
C GLY A 176 5.87 -1.42 2.96
N TYR A 177 6.47 -2.59 2.93
CA TYR A 177 6.76 -3.38 4.13
C TYR A 177 7.95 -2.90 4.97
N VAL A 178 8.84 -2.10 4.39
CA VAL A 178 10.07 -1.69 5.08
C VAL A 178 9.93 -0.41 5.89
N ASN A 179 8.76 0.21 5.87
CA ASN A 179 8.48 1.43 6.62
C ASN A 179 9.48 2.57 6.34
N LEU A 180 10.00 2.61 5.12
CA LEU A 180 10.91 3.64 4.63
C LEU A 180 10.42 4.15 3.28
N PRO A 181 10.58 5.44 2.99
CA PRO A 181 10.34 5.96 1.65
C PRO A 181 11.18 5.21 0.64
N GLY A 182 10.59 4.92 -0.51
CA GLY A 182 11.32 4.42 -1.64
C GLY A 182 11.26 2.92 -1.88
N ASN A 183 10.51 2.19 -1.09
CA ASN A 183 10.07 0.84 -1.44
C ASN A 183 8.54 0.84 -1.58
N PRO A 184 8.01 1.50 -2.62
CA PRO A 184 6.57 1.57 -2.81
C PRO A 184 6.03 0.21 -3.22
N GLN A 185 4.81 -0.04 -2.77
CA GLN A 185 4.06 -1.24 -3.09
C GLN A 185 2.74 -0.84 -3.74
N THR A 186 2.34 -1.59 -4.73
CA THR A 186 1.00 -1.47 -5.31
C THR A 186 0.25 -2.76 -5.05
N ASP A 187 -0.82 -2.66 -4.28
CA ASP A 187 -1.77 -3.74 -4.07
C ASP A 187 -2.90 -3.58 -5.07
N PHE A 188 -3.28 -4.66 -5.69
CA PHE A 188 -4.41 -4.72 -6.58
C PHE A 188 -5.34 -5.85 -6.16
N TYR A 189 -6.57 -5.51 -5.81
CA TYR A 189 -7.59 -6.49 -5.50
C TYR A 189 -8.79 -6.31 -6.43
N SER A 190 -9.35 -7.41 -6.89
CA SER A 190 -10.63 -7.40 -7.56
C SER A 190 -11.50 -8.56 -7.10
N ASN A 191 -12.79 -8.30 -7.04
CA ASN A 191 -13.77 -9.25 -6.58
C ASN A 191 -14.93 -9.30 -7.57
N HIS A 192 -15.28 -10.50 -8.00
CA HIS A 192 -16.41 -10.76 -8.88
C HIS A 192 -17.36 -11.70 -8.19
N ASN A 193 -18.62 -11.32 -8.06
CA ASN A 193 -19.67 -12.19 -7.54
C ASN A 193 -20.86 -12.22 -8.48
N VAL A 194 -21.32 -13.41 -8.80
CA VAL A 194 -22.54 -13.65 -9.56
C VAL A 194 -23.46 -14.52 -8.73
N VAL A 195 -24.73 -14.14 -8.64
CA VAL A 195 -25.76 -14.92 -7.98
C VAL A 195 -26.96 -15.04 -8.90
N GLY A 196 -27.41 -16.26 -9.11
CA GLY A 196 -28.67 -16.58 -9.75
C GLY A 196 -29.61 -17.22 -8.75
N LYS A 197 -30.87 -16.80 -8.73
CA LYS A 197 -31.89 -17.30 -7.81
C LYS A 197 -33.20 -17.53 -8.55
N LEU A 198 -33.74 -18.74 -8.48
CA LEU A 198 -35.08 -19.08 -8.94
C LEU A 198 -35.98 -19.31 -7.72
N THR A 199 -37.02 -18.53 -7.61
CA THR A 199 -38.07 -18.70 -6.60
C THR A 199 -39.32 -19.21 -7.29
N SER A 200 -39.87 -20.33 -6.81
CA SER A 200 -41.05 -21.01 -7.37
C SER A 200 -42.10 -21.27 -6.30
N SER A 201 -43.28 -20.72 -6.47
CA SER A 201 -44.43 -21.01 -5.62
C SER A 201 -45.14 -22.27 -6.19
N ILE A 202 -44.81 -23.44 -5.62
CA ILE A 202 -45.34 -24.75 -6.12
C ILE A 202 -46.79 -24.92 -5.71
N ARG A 203 -47.14 -24.45 -4.52
CA ARG A 203 -48.48 -24.45 -3.94
C ARG A 203 -48.64 -23.23 -3.02
N ASN A 204 -49.85 -22.94 -2.59
CA ASN A 204 -50.14 -21.81 -1.68
C ASN A 204 -49.36 -21.86 -0.35
N ASN A 205 -48.92 -23.07 0.04
CA ASN A 205 -48.14 -23.29 1.27
C ASN A 205 -46.74 -23.87 1.03
N LEU A 206 -46.26 -23.88 -0.23
CA LEU A 206 -44.96 -24.45 -0.58
C LEU A 206 -44.23 -23.55 -1.56
N ILE A 207 -43.15 -22.99 -1.11
CA ILE A 207 -42.22 -22.20 -1.91
C ILE A 207 -40.90 -22.95 -1.98
N ASN A 208 -40.36 -23.04 -3.19
CA ASN A 208 -39.00 -23.53 -3.43
C ASN A 208 -38.10 -22.38 -3.88
N GLU A 209 -36.89 -22.35 -3.35
CA GLU A 209 -35.83 -21.44 -3.77
C GLU A 209 -34.57 -22.22 -4.15
N ALA A 210 -34.19 -22.14 -5.42
CA ALA A 210 -32.92 -22.65 -5.91
C ALA A 210 -31.96 -21.47 -6.09
N ARG A 211 -30.74 -21.59 -5.57
CA ARG A 211 -29.72 -20.54 -5.67
C ARG A 211 -28.40 -21.12 -6.16
N PHE A 212 -27.80 -20.39 -7.10
CA PHE A 212 -26.42 -20.61 -7.55
C PHE A 212 -25.60 -19.35 -7.29
N SER A 213 -24.39 -19.52 -6.79
CA SER A 213 -23.47 -18.41 -6.61
C SER A 213 -22.07 -18.78 -7.08
N TYR A 214 -21.40 -17.82 -7.73
CA TYR A 214 -20.01 -17.89 -8.12
C TYR A 214 -19.29 -16.64 -7.61
N GLY A 215 -18.19 -16.84 -6.90
CA GLY A 215 -17.33 -15.75 -6.43
C GLY A 215 -15.89 -16.00 -6.83
N ARG A 216 -15.22 -14.97 -7.32
CA ARG A 216 -13.80 -14.97 -7.62
C ARG A 216 -13.15 -13.75 -7.03
N ASN A 217 -12.18 -13.97 -6.13
CA ASN A 217 -11.27 -12.96 -5.63
C ASN A 217 -9.94 -13.11 -6.36
N TRP A 218 -9.40 -12.02 -6.83
CA TRP A 218 -8.05 -11.97 -7.37
C TRP A 218 -7.30 -10.83 -6.71
N GLY A 219 -6.10 -11.10 -6.28
CA GLY A 219 -5.22 -10.12 -5.67
C GLY A 219 -3.81 -10.28 -6.23
N ASP A 220 -3.17 -9.16 -6.43
CA ASP A 220 -1.79 -9.08 -6.87
C ASP A 220 -1.09 -7.96 -6.10
N ILE A 221 0.14 -8.21 -5.72
CA ILE A 221 0.97 -7.27 -4.97
C ILE A 221 2.25 -7.10 -5.74
N TYR A 222 2.49 -5.90 -6.19
CA TYR A 222 3.69 -5.53 -6.93
C TYR A 222 4.56 -4.65 -6.05
N ASP A 223 5.76 -5.13 -5.74
CA ASP A 223 6.80 -4.26 -5.24
C ASP A 223 7.40 -3.51 -6.42
N THR A 224 7.36 -2.20 -6.36
CA THR A 224 8.02 -1.39 -7.38
C THR A 224 9.52 -1.49 -7.14
N VAL A 225 10.24 -1.96 -8.13
CA VAL A 225 11.72 -1.99 -8.08
C VAL A 225 12.22 -0.58 -7.76
N ILE A 226 13.16 -0.50 -6.83
CA ILE A 226 13.85 0.75 -6.50
C ILE A 226 14.42 1.34 -7.80
N GLU A 227 13.92 2.49 -8.22
CA GLU A 227 14.57 3.25 -9.28
C GLU A 227 15.93 3.69 -8.76
N GLY A 228 17.01 3.04 -9.16
CA GLY A 228 18.34 3.50 -8.77
C GLY A 228 19.41 2.45 -8.56
N GLY A 229 19.13 1.17 -8.77
CA GLY A 229 20.17 0.16 -8.76
C GLY A 229 19.63 -1.26 -8.71
N SER A 230 20.08 -2.08 -9.61
CA SER A 230 19.88 -3.52 -9.49
C SER A 230 20.65 -4.05 -8.28
N PRO A 231 20.23 -5.17 -7.66
CA PRO A 231 21.00 -5.82 -6.60
C PRO A 231 22.46 -6.03 -6.97
N GLN A 232 22.74 -6.36 -8.21
CA GLN A 232 24.10 -6.58 -8.74
C GLN A 232 24.93 -5.29 -8.74
N GLU A 233 24.33 -4.14 -9.14
CA GLU A 233 25.00 -2.82 -9.10
C GLU A 233 25.28 -2.38 -7.67
N LEU A 234 24.45 -2.79 -6.73
CA LEU A 234 24.67 -2.55 -5.31
C LEU A 234 25.72 -3.48 -4.69
N GLY A 235 26.15 -4.52 -5.42
CA GLY A 235 27.08 -5.53 -4.91
C GLY A 235 26.40 -6.64 -4.11
N ILE A 236 25.09 -6.79 -4.25
CA ILE A 236 24.33 -7.87 -3.62
C ILE A 236 24.40 -9.08 -4.55
N HIS A 237 25.08 -10.14 -4.11
CA HIS A 237 25.17 -11.40 -4.83
C HIS A 237 24.09 -12.35 -4.29
N THR A 238 23.11 -12.67 -5.12
CA THR A 238 22.12 -13.70 -4.81
C THR A 238 22.70 -15.07 -5.13
N SER A 239 22.37 -16.07 -4.33
CA SER A 239 22.77 -17.47 -4.59
C SER A 239 22.14 -18.06 -5.85
N ASN A 240 21.12 -17.43 -6.39
CA ASN A 240 20.46 -17.79 -7.63
C ASN A 240 20.56 -16.63 -8.64
N PRO A 241 21.39 -16.78 -9.71
CA PRO A 241 21.57 -15.72 -10.69
C PRO A 241 20.32 -15.37 -11.51
N ASN A 242 19.27 -16.19 -11.41
CA ASN A 242 18.00 -15.98 -12.10
C ASN A 242 16.91 -15.35 -11.19
N GLN A 243 17.21 -15.06 -9.95
CA GLN A 243 16.32 -14.30 -9.08
C GLN A 243 16.57 -12.79 -9.27
N THR A 244 15.72 -12.16 -10.03
CA THR A 244 15.48 -10.72 -9.91
C THR A 244 14.69 -10.50 -8.62
N LEU A 245 15.28 -9.77 -7.69
CA LEU A 245 14.58 -9.32 -6.49
C LEU A 245 13.54 -8.27 -6.87
#